data_1a65ac43693727684f668d53b9935a49
#
_entry.id   1a65ac43693727684f668d53b9935a49
#
_cell.length_a   1.000
_cell.length_b   1.000
_cell.length_c   1.000
_cell.angle_alpha   90.00
_cell.angle_beta   90.00
_cell.angle_gamma   90.00
#
_symmetry.space_group_name_H-M   'P 1'
#
loop_
_entity.id
_entity.type
_entity.pdbx_description
1 polymer ?
#
loop_
_entity_poly.entity_id
_entity_poly.type
_entity_poly.pdbx_seq_one_letter_code
_entity_poly.pdbx_strand_id
1 'polypeptide(L)'
;MAVQIAITNITEVISSISFLDNLLPRFVPDLIVFENVRDVDIAEIRRNELLVFVPVLVAADSFESFSNLAGIAGFPRVLLCNTCVALSDAFYSELKKIFSSKKNILPARTGAIVKYAVLFINKNISKALTREMIASQLGVAEDYLSRIFKKELGISLWNYVNEFRLFTARNLLVKTGMTVSEVSRECGIADAAYFSRLYSSFYGHSPLAERH
;
A
#
# COMPACT_ATOMS: atom_id res chain seq x y z
N MET A 1 2.88 17.85 6.97
CA MET A 1 2.49 16.93 5.86
C MET A 1 3.74 16.72 5.04
N ALA A 2 4.17 15.49 4.86
CA ALA A 2 5.40 15.22 4.12
C ALA A 2 5.07 14.48 2.82
N VAL A 3 5.57 15.00 1.69
CA VAL A 3 5.60 14.29 0.42
C VAL A 3 7.04 13.83 0.22
N GLN A 4 7.26 12.51 0.13
CA GLN A 4 8.58 11.96 -0.15
C GLN A 4 8.75 11.73 -1.65
N ILE A 5 9.83 12.26 -2.20
CA ILE A 5 10.24 12.03 -3.58
C ILE A 5 11.55 11.27 -3.55
N ALA A 6 11.51 10.00 -3.95
CA ALA A 6 12.69 9.14 -3.98
C ALA A 6 13.31 9.12 -5.38
N ILE A 7 14.58 9.45 -5.45
CA ILE A 7 15.45 9.24 -6.60
C ILE A 7 16.54 8.25 -6.19
N THR A 8 17.15 7.58 -7.14
CA THR A 8 18.09 6.47 -6.97
C THR A 8 19.18 6.65 -5.90
N ASN A 9 19.43 7.86 -5.39
CA ASN A 9 20.30 8.14 -4.24
C ASN A 9 19.93 9.40 -3.44
N ILE A 10 18.81 10.08 -3.74
CA ILE A 10 18.39 11.31 -3.05
C ILE A 10 16.91 11.22 -2.80
N THR A 11 16.52 11.34 -1.53
CA THR A 11 15.11 11.46 -1.14
C THR A 11 14.89 12.88 -0.66
N GLU A 12 14.04 13.62 -1.36
CA GLU A 12 13.59 14.94 -0.95
C GLU A 12 12.21 14.82 -0.29
N VAL A 13 12.07 15.38 0.88
CA VAL A 13 10.80 15.43 1.62
C VAL A 13 10.24 16.84 1.50
N ILE A 14 9.09 16.97 0.88
CA ILE A 14 8.42 18.25 0.72
C ILE A 14 7.08 18.28 1.46
N SER A 15 6.71 19.44 1.99
CA SER A 15 5.48 19.63 2.76
C SER A 15 4.26 19.97 1.90
N SER A 16 4.47 20.32 0.62
CA SER A 16 3.40 20.72 -0.29
C SER A 16 3.78 20.43 -1.73
N ILE A 17 2.79 20.12 -2.55
CA ILE A 17 2.95 19.93 -4.01
C ILE A 17 3.51 21.18 -4.68
N SER A 18 3.17 22.37 -4.20
CA SER A 18 3.69 23.63 -4.75
C SER A 18 5.22 23.77 -4.70
N PHE A 19 5.90 23.02 -3.83
CA PHE A 19 7.37 22.96 -3.84
C PHE A 19 7.95 22.15 -4.99
N LEU A 20 7.16 21.28 -5.63
CA LEU A 20 7.61 20.52 -6.81
C LEU A 20 8.09 21.43 -7.94
N ASP A 21 7.40 22.53 -8.19
CA ASP A 21 7.74 23.44 -9.28
C ASP A 21 9.14 24.08 -9.11
N ASN A 22 9.60 24.21 -7.87
CA ASN A 22 10.94 24.70 -7.55
C ASN A 22 12.03 23.63 -7.72
N LEU A 23 11.67 22.36 -7.58
CA LEU A 23 12.59 21.22 -7.68
C LEU A 23 12.72 20.70 -9.12
N LEU A 24 11.63 20.67 -9.86
CA LEU A 24 11.55 20.10 -11.20
C LEU A 24 12.57 20.64 -12.22
N PRO A 25 12.98 21.93 -12.20
CA PRO A 25 14.05 22.39 -13.09
C PRO A 25 15.40 21.72 -12.82
N ARG A 26 15.58 21.15 -11.63
CA ARG A 26 16.85 20.52 -11.20
C ARG A 26 16.84 19.02 -11.41
N PHE A 27 15.71 18.37 -11.24
CA PHE A 27 15.56 16.93 -11.47
C PHE A 27 14.08 16.52 -11.65
N VAL A 28 13.84 15.43 -12.36
CA VAL A 28 12.53 14.77 -12.47
C VAL A 28 12.57 13.52 -11.61
N PRO A 29 11.64 13.35 -10.66
CA PRO A 29 11.63 12.19 -9.78
C PRO A 29 11.24 10.91 -10.53
N ASP A 30 11.80 9.77 -10.14
CA ASP A 30 11.41 8.46 -10.66
C ASP A 30 10.11 7.95 -10.02
N LEU A 31 9.78 8.43 -8.82
CA LEU A 31 8.59 8.06 -8.05
C LEU A 31 8.19 9.22 -7.13
N ILE A 32 6.90 9.48 -7.04
CA ILE A 32 6.31 10.38 -6.04
C ILE A 32 5.59 9.53 -4.99
N VAL A 33 5.87 9.76 -3.72
CA VAL A 33 5.19 9.07 -2.62
C VAL A 33 4.41 10.07 -1.78
N PHE A 34 3.11 9.83 -1.63
CA PHE A 34 2.27 10.51 -0.65
C PHE A 34 2.06 9.59 0.55
N GLU A 35 2.49 10.03 1.72
CA GLU A 35 2.32 9.28 2.95
C GLU A 35 1.32 9.97 3.86
N ASN A 36 0.22 9.27 4.19
CA ASN A 36 -0.85 9.76 5.08
C ASN A 36 -1.42 11.14 4.71
N VAL A 37 -1.36 11.50 3.44
CA VAL A 37 -1.92 12.74 2.91
C VAL A 37 -3.39 12.52 2.55
N ARG A 38 -4.30 13.25 3.19
CA ARG A 38 -5.75 13.07 3.00
C ARG A 38 -6.26 13.58 1.66
N ASP A 39 -5.73 14.71 1.20
CA ASP A 39 -6.16 15.36 -0.03
C ASP A 39 -5.01 15.32 -1.05
N VAL A 40 -5.01 14.27 -1.86
CA VAL A 40 -4.03 14.08 -2.94
C VAL A 40 -4.65 14.53 -4.24
N ASP A 41 -4.21 15.65 -4.79
CA ASP A 41 -4.62 16.10 -6.13
C ASP A 41 -3.68 15.53 -7.20
N ILE A 42 -4.03 14.34 -7.67
CA ILE A 42 -3.33 13.69 -8.78
C ILE A 42 -3.49 14.50 -10.08
N ALA A 43 -4.60 15.19 -10.26
CA ALA A 43 -4.83 15.98 -11.46
C ALA A 43 -3.85 17.15 -11.52
N GLU A 44 -3.51 17.78 -10.41
CA GLU A 44 -2.50 18.83 -10.34
C GLU A 44 -1.12 18.30 -10.78
N ILE A 45 -0.70 17.15 -10.23
CA ILE A 45 0.55 16.52 -10.65
C ILE A 45 0.57 16.22 -12.15
N ARG A 46 -0.55 15.73 -12.70
CA ARG A 46 -0.65 15.36 -14.12
C ARG A 46 -0.75 16.55 -15.08
N ARG A 47 -0.96 17.76 -14.59
CA ARG A 47 -0.85 19.00 -15.40
C ARG A 47 0.59 19.36 -15.73
N ASN A 48 1.55 18.93 -14.91
CA ASN A 48 2.95 19.18 -15.17
C ASN A 48 3.50 18.16 -16.18
N GLU A 49 3.99 18.63 -17.33
CA GLU A 49 4.46 17.77 -18.42
C GLU A 49 5.60 16.83 -18.02
N LEU A 50 6.46 17.25 -17.10
CA LEU A 50 7.57 16.44 -16.60
C LEU A 50 7.08 15.31 -15.69
N LEU A 51 5.92 15.46 -15.04
CA LEU A 51 5.37 14.52 -14.07
C LEU A 51 4.25 13.64 -14.62
N VAL A 52 3.78 13.89 -15.84
CA VAL A 52 2.64 13.19 -16.45
C VAL A 52 2.80 11.66 -16.46
N PHE A 53 4.04 11.18 -16.59
CA PHE A 53 4.37 9.75 -16.62
C PHE A 53 5.02 9.22 -15.34
N VAL A 54 5.34 10.08 -14.39
CA VAL A 54 5.97 9.65 -13.12
C VAL A 54 4.99 8.81 -12.30
N PRO A 55 5.39 7.61 -11.85
CA PRO A 55 4.57 6.80 -10.96
C PRO A 55 4.30 7.54 -9.64
N VAL A 56 3.10 7.35 -9.11
CA VAL A 56 2.68 7.89 -7.82
C VAL A 56 2.28 6.75 -6.91
N LEU A 57 2.83 6.72 -5.70
CA LEU A 57 2.40 5.83 -4.62
C LEU A 57 1.65 6.65 -3.59
N VAL A 58 0.42 6.26 -3.29
CA VAL A 58 -0.35 6.79 -2.17
C VAL A 58 -0.35 5.76 -1.06
N ALA A 59 0.41 6.01 0.00
CA ALA A 59 0.50 5.16 1.18
C ALA A 59 -0.30 5.80 2.32
N ALA A 60 -1.21 5.05 2.93
CA ALA A 60 -2.02 5.54 4.04
C ALA A 60 -2.34 4.44 5.04
N ASP A 61 -2.45 4.81 6.31
CA ASP A 61 -2.88 3.89 7.39
C ASP A 61 -4.34 3.51 7.23
N SER A 62 -5.17 4.45 6.76
CA SER A 62 -6.57 4.23 6.38
C SER A 62 -6.93 5.09 5.18
N PHE A 63 -7.74 4.54 4.27
CA PHE A 63 -8.28 5.27 3.13
C PHE A 63 -9.69 5.83 3.40
N GLU A 64 -10.27 5.60 4.57
CA GLU A 64 -11.64 6.05 4.89
C GLU A 64 -11.79 7.57 4.93
N SER A 65 -10.71 8.27 5.26
CA SER A 65 -10.68 9.74 5.34
C SER A 65 -10.37 10.46 4.02
N PHE A 66 -10.16 9.71 2.93
CA PHE A 66 -9.89 10.32 1.63
C PHE A 66 -11.17 10.77 0.96
N SER A 67 -11.26 12.04 0.60
CA SER A 67 -12.45 12.65 -0.03
C SER A 67 -12.68 12.20 -1.46
N ASN A 68 -11.63 11.78 -2.19
CA ASN A 68 -11.71 11.47 -3.62
C ASN A 68 -10.99 10.17 -4.01
N LEU A 69 -11.28 9.07 -3.32
CA LEU A 69 -10.69 7.77 -3.65
C LEU A 69 -11.00 7.29 -5.07
N ALA A 70 -12.21 7.53 -5.54
CA ALA A 70 -12.63 7.15 -6.89
C ALA A 70 -11.82 7.92 -7.95
N GLY A 71 -11.60 9.21 -7.73
CA GLY A 71 -10.74 10.03 -8.57
C GLY A 71 -9.29 9.53 -8.59
N ILE A 72 -8.71 9.29 -7.41
CA ILE A 72 -7.33 8.78 -7.30
C ILE A 72 -7.21 7.41 -7.98
N ALA A 73 -8.17 6.50 -7.75
CA ALA A 73 -8.17 5.17 -8.35
C ALA A 73 -8.29 5.18 -9.88
N GLY A 74 -8.96 6.18 -10.45
CA GLY A 74 -9.13 6.34 -11.90
C GLY A 74 -7.86 6.75 -12.66
N PHE A 75 -6.88 7.35 -11.99
CA PHE A 75 -5.66 7.80 -12.66
C PHE A 75 -4.70 6.65 -12.97
N PRO A 76 -4.10 6.63 -14.19
CA PRO A 76 -3.07 5.66 -14.52
C PRO A 76 -1.78 5.92 -13.73
N ARG A 77 -0.98 4.87 -13.53
CA ARG A 77 0.32 4.93 -12.83
C ARG A 77 0.25 5.49 -11.40
N VAL A 78 -0.88 5.32 -10.75
CA VAL A 78 -1.05 5.61 -9.34
C VAL A 78 -1.27 4.29 -8.61
N LEU A 79 -0.47 4.01 -7.60
CA LEU A 79 -0.60 2.85 -6.71
C LEU A 79 -1.19 3.29 -5.38
N LEU A 80 -2.08 2.47 -4.84
CA LEU A 80 -2.56 2.63 -3.47
C LEU A 80 -2.00 1.47 -2.63
N CYS A 81 -1.51 1.78 -1.44
CA CYS A 81 -0.94 0.79 -0.53
C CYS A 81 -1.16 1.21 0.91
N ASN A 82 -1.34 0.26 1.83
CA ASN A 82 -1.28 0.60 3.24
C ASN A 82 0.16 0.97 3.62
N THR A 83 0.34 1.98 4.49
CA THR A 83 1.66 2.49 4.89
C THR A 83 2.57 1.39 5.41
N CYS A 84 2.05 0.46 6.21
CA CYS A 84 2.86 -0.63 6.76
C CYS A 84 3.42 -1.57 5.69
N VAL A 85 2.68 -1.79 4.61
CA VAL A 85 3.13 -2.60 3.48
C VAL A 85 4.10 -1.81 2.62
N ALA A 86 3.81 -0.51 2.39
CA ALA A 86 4.68 0.38 1.63
C ALA A 86 6.08 0.53 2.26
N LEU A 87 6.17 0.45 3.59
CA LEU A 87 7.42 0.55 4.34
C LEU A 87 8.09 -0.83 4.57
N SER A 88 7.50 -1.94 4.12
CA SER A 88 8.12 -3.26 4.27
C SER A 88 9.34 -3.43 3.35
N ASP A 89 10.38 -4.10 3.85
CA ASP A 89 11.59 -4.39 3.07
C ASP A 89 11.27 -5.19 1.79
N ALA A 90 10.28 -6.08 1.86
CA ALA A 90 9.82 -6.86 0.72
C ALA A 90 9.25 -5.97 -0.38
N PHE A 91 8.36 -5.05 -0.04
CA PHE A 91 7.77 -4.10 -0.98
C PHE A 91 8.83 -3.15 -1.55
N TYR A 92 9.69 -2.59 -0.70
CA TYR A 92 10.78 -1.72 -1.12
C TYR A 92 11.76 -2.42 -2.08
N SER A 93 12.12 -3.67 -1.78
CA SER A 93 12.98 -4.48 -2.65
C SER A 93 12.34 -4.71 -4.02
N GLU A 94 11.04 -4.97 -4.07
CA GLU A 94 10.32 -5.14 -5.35
C GLU A 94 10.15 -3.82 -6.10
N LEU A 95 9.84 -2.72 -5.43
CA LEU A 95 9.85 -1.39 -6.05
C LEU A 95 11.21 -1.10 -6.68
N LYS A 96 12.31 -1.38 -5.97
CA LYS A 96 13.66 -1.18 -6.47
C LYS A 96 13.94 -1.99 -7.74
N LYS A 97 13.51 -3.26 -7.81
CA LYS A 97 13.62 -4.09 -9.03
C LYS A 97 12.79 -3.51 -10.17
N ILE A 98 11.58 -3.08 -9.84
CA ILE A 98 10.67 -2.44 -10.77
C ILE A 98 11.33 -1.20 -11.39
N PHE A 99 11.88 -0.30 -10.61
CA PHE A 99 12.51 0.94 -11.09
C PHE A 99 13.88 0.73 -11.76
N SER A 100 14.61 -0.32 -11.38
CA SER A 100 15.90 -0.66 -12.00
C SER A 100 15.73 -1.27 -13.40
N SER A 101 14.57 -1.85 -13.69
CA SER A 101 14.26 -2.35 -15.02
C SER A 101 13.80 -1.18 -15.90
N LYS A 102 14.54 -0.83 -16.94
CA LYS A 102 14.17 0.21 -17.93
C LYS A 102 12.86 -0.07 -18.70
N LYS A 103 12.07 -1.05 -18.30
CA LYS A 103 10.77 -1.38 -18.87
C LYS A 103 9.68 -0.62 -18.13
N ASN A 104 8.92 0.17 -18.87
CA ASN A 104 7.72 0.90 -18.44
C ASN A 104 6.77 0.03 -17.61
N ILE A 105 6.65 0.32 -16.34
CA ILE A 105 6.53 -0.66 -15.27
C ILE A 105 5.11 -0.83 -14.79
N LEU A 106 4.27 0.16 -14.95
CA LEU A 106 2.87 0.08 -14.56
C LEU A 106 2.00 0.14 -15.81
N PRO A 107 1.38 -0.99 -16.23
CA PRO A 107 0.47 -0.97 -17.35
C PRO A 107 -0.68 -0.01 -17.07
N ALA A 108 -0.91 0.96 -17.93
CA ALA A 108 -1.92 2.01 -17.75
C ALA A 108 -3.36 1.47 -17.52
N ARG A 109 -3.62 0.21 -17.87
CA ARG A 109 -4.96 -0.41 -17.79
C ARG A 109 -5.19 -1.32 -16.59
N THR A 110 -4.14 -1.80 -15.92
CA THR A 110 -4.29 -2.75 -14.80
C THR A 110 -4.32 -2.06 -13.43
N GLY A 111 -3.76 -0.86 -13.32
CA GLY A 111 -3.72 -0.11 -12.07
C GLY A 111 -5.07 0.09 -11.36
N ALA A 112 -6.16 0.22 -12.09
CA ALA A 112 -7.48 0.40 -11.49
C ALA A 112 -7.93 -0.83 -10.69
N ILE A 113 -7.75 -2.04 -11.23
CA ILE A 113 -8.17 -3.28 -10.55
C ILE A 113 -7.39 -3.48 -9.25
N VAL A 114 -6.07 -3.28 -9.28
CA VAL A 114 -5.24 -3.41 -8.08
C VAL A 114 -5.59 -2.36 -7.04
N LYS A 115 -5.85 -1.11 -7.44
CA LYS A 115 -6.31 -0.04 -6.54
C LYS A 115 -7.64 -0.39 -5.88
N TYR A 116 -8.62 -0.85 -6.65
CA TYR A 116 -9.90 -1.29 -6.07
C TYR A 116 -9.75 -2.51 -5.17
N ALA A 117 -8.83 -3.44 -5.49
CA ALA A 117 -8.50 -4.54 -4.59
C ALA A 117 -7.96 -4.04 -3.25
N VAL A 118 -7.00 -3.11 -3.28
CA VAL A 118 -6.44 -2.48 -2.07
C VAL A 118 -7.53 -1.80 -1.26
N LEU A 119 -8.40 -1.00 -1.89
CA LEU A 119 -9.51 -0.33 -1.20
C LEU A 119 -10.48 -1.33 -0.56
N PHE A 120 -10.85 -2.39 -1.30
CA PHE A 120 -11.73 -3.42 -0.79
C PHE A 120 -11.13 -4.18 0.39
N ILE A 121 -9.84 -4.55 0.30
CA ILE A 121 -9.10 -5.22 1.38
C ILE A 121 -9.06 -4.31 2.62
N ASN A 122 -8.68 -3.05 2.46
CA ASN A 122 -8.59 -2.10 3.59
C ASN A 122 -9.93 -1.95 4.31
N LYS A 123 -11.04 -1.85 3.57
CA LYS A 123 -12.39 -1.73 4.13
C LYS A 123 -12.85 -3.01 4.86
N ASN A 124 -12.33 -4.16 4.48
CA ASN A 124 -12.84 -5.46 4.96
C ASN A 124 -11.80 -6.29 5.70
N ILE A 125 -10.69 -5.69 6.15
CA ILE A 125 -9.54 -6.42 6.69
C ILE A 125 -9.88 -7.27 7.93
N SER A 126 -10.83 -6.82 8.76
CA SER A 126 -11.32 -7.54 9.93
C SER A 126 -12.23 -8.72 9.61
N LYS A 127 -12.68 -8.86 8.35
CA LYS A 127 -13.54 -9.95 7.92
C LYS A 127 -12.72 -11.15 7.44
N ALA A 128 -13.37 -12.31 7.35
CA ALA A 128 -12.79 -13.51 6.74
C ALA A 128 -12.70 -13.33 5.21
N LEU A 129 -11.66 -12.62 4.76
CA LEU A 129 -11.40 -12.41 3.34
C LEU A 129 -10.90 -13.70 2.67
N THR A 130 -11.41 -13.99 1.47
CA THR A 130 -10.87 -15.00 0.56
C THR A 130 -10.47 -14.36 -0.77
N ARG A 131 -9.61 -15.03 -1.54
CA ARG A 131 -9.24 -14.57 -2.89
C ARG A 131 -10.46 -14.48 -3.81
N GLU A 132 -11.32 -15.48 -3.71
CA GLU A 132 -12.58 -15.56 -4.44
C GLU A 132 -13.47 -14.33 -4.17
N MET A 133 -13.66 -13.97 -2.88
CA MET A 133 -14.45 -12.79 -2.51
C MET A 133 -13.90 -11.50 -3.12
N ILE A 134 -12.59 -11.31 -3.07
CA ILE A 134 -11.95 -10.11 -3.62
C ILE A 134 -12.10 -10.10 -5.14
N ALA A 135 -11.83 -11.21 -5.81
CA ALA A 135 -11.91 -11.33 -7.26
C ALA A 135 -13.35 -11.16 -7.76
N SER A 136 -14.32 -11.78 -7.10
CA SER A 136 -15.75 -11.65 -7.42
C SER A 136 -16.24 -10.21 -7.27
N GLN A 137 -15.83 -9.52 -6.20
CA GLN A 137 -16.18 -8.10 -6.00
C GLN A 137 -15.66 -7.20 -7.13
N LEU A 138 -14.56 -7.58 -7.76
CA LEU A 138 -13.94 -6.82 -8.85
C LEU A 138 -14.36 -7.30 -10.25
N GLY A 139 -15.17 -8.35 -10.33
CA GLY A 139 -15.60 -8.94 -11.60
C GLY A 139 -14.48 -9.56 -12.41
N VAL A 140 -13.46 -10.13 -11.76
CA VAL A 140 -12.29 -10.74 -12.41
C VAL A 140 -12.03 -12.17 -11.91
N ALA A 141 -11.27 -12.96 -12.67
CA ALA A 141 -10.82 -14.28 -12.23
C ALA A 141 -9.74 -14.17 -11.14
N GLU A 142 -9.73 -15.09 -10.17
CA GLU A 142 -8.77 -15.12 -9.05
C GLU A 142 -7.31 -15.15 -9.52
N ASP A 143 -7.02 -16.00 -10.51
CA ASP A 143 -5.67 -16.14 -11.06
C ASP A 143 -5.20 -14.85 -11.75
N TYR A 144 -6.11 -14.18 -12.44
CA TYR A 144 -5.83 -12.90 -13.06
C TYR A 144 -5.51 -11.86 -12.01
N LEU A 145 -6.37 -11.72 -10.97
CA LEU A 145 -6.15 -10.80 -9.87
C LEU A 145 -4.81 -11.07 -9.17
N SER A 146 -4.53 -12.32 -8.82
CA SER A 146 -3.28 -12.71 -8.15
C SER A 146 -2.04 -12.34 -8.96
N ARG A 147 -2.09 -12.57 -10.26
CA ARG A 147 -1.00 -12.26 -11.18
C ARG A 147 -0.75 -10.76 -11.33
N ILE A 148 -1.81 -9.96 -11.55
CA ILE A 148 -1.65 -8.52 -11.73
C ILE A 148 -1.27 -7.84 -10.41
N PHE A 149 -1.84 -8.28 -9.29
CA PHE A 149 -1.52 -7.74 -7.97
C PHE A 149 -0.03 -7.92 -7.66
N LYS A 150 0.50 -9.15 -7.84
CA LYS A 150 1.93 -9.41 -7.68
C LYS A 150 2.80 -8.63 -8.67
N LYS A 151 2.33 -8.47 -9.92
CA LYS A 151 3.06 -7.72 -10.96
C LYS A 151 3.17 -6.24 -10.62
N GLU A 152 2.14 -5.64 -10.02
CA GLU A 152 2.08 -4.19 -9.76
C GLU A 152 2.63 -3.80 -8.39
N LEU A 153 2.38 -4.61 -7.35
CA LEU A 153 2.85 -4.34 -5.99
C LEU A 153 4.08 -5.14 -5.57
N GLY A 154 4.55 -6.08 -6.42
CA GLY A 154 5.72 -6.91 -6.14
C GLY A 154 5.48 -8.02 -5.12
N ILE A 155 4.43 -7.93 -4.32
CA ILE A 155 4.04 -8.90 -3.30
C ILE A 155 2.76 -9.63 -3.69
N SER A 156 2.56 -10.85 -3.19
CA SER A 156 1.32 -11.56 -3.44
C SER A 156 0.14 -10.88 -2.74
N LEU A 157 -1.07 -11.01 -3.32
CA LEU A 157 -2.31 -10.53 -2.72
C LEU A 157 -2.46 -10.99 -1.26
N TRP A 158 -2.11 -12.26 -0.98
CA TRP A 158 -2.26 -12.82 0.36
C TRP A 158 -1.19 -12.33 1.34
N ASN A 159 0.02 -12.09 0.88
CA ASN A 159 1.05 -11.46 1.71
C ASN A 159 0.63 -10.04 2.08
N TYR A 160 0.08 -9.26 1.14
CA TYR A 160 -0.46 -7.94 1.42
C TYR A 160 -1.52 -7.97 2.53
N VAL A 161 -2.51 -8.89 2.43
CA VAL A 161 -3.56 -9.06 3.45
C VAL A 161 -2.93 -9.41 4.81
N ASN A 162 -1.99 -10.35 4.83
CA ASN A 162 -1.35 -10.79 6.07
C ASN A 162 -0.49 -9.67 6.70
N GLU A 163 0.33 -8.97 5.93
CA GLU A 163 1.14 -7.85 6.44
C GLU A 163 0.25 -6.77 7.05
N PHE A 164 -0.84 -6.42 6.37
CA PHE A 164 -1.78 -5.43 6.90
C PHE A 164 -2.47 -5.91 8.20
N ARG A 165 -2.90 -7.17 8.27
CA ARG A 165 -3.47 -7.75 9.49
C ARG A 165 -2.48 -7.75 10.65
N LEU A 166 -1.23 -8.14 10.40
CA LEU A 166 -0.20 -8.19 11.43
C LEU A 166 0.16 -6.80 11.95
N PHE A 167 0.21 -5.80 11.07
CA PHE A 167 0.42 -4.41 11.50
C PHE A 167 -0.73 -3.89 12.35
N THR A 168 -1.97 -4.15 11.95
CA THR A 168 -3.16 -3.80 12.73
C THR A 168 -3.12 -4.49 14.09
N ALA A 169 -2.76 -5.78 14.11
CA ALA A 169 -2.61 -6.56 15.34
C ALA A 169 -1.55 -5.97 16.27
N ARG A 170 -0.40 -5.56 15.74
CA ARG A 170 0.65 -4.91 16.51
C ARG A 170 0.14 -3.66 17.22
N ASN A 171 -0.56 -2.81 16.47
CA ASN A 171 -1.16 -1.60 17.03
C ASN A 171 -2.16 -1.91 18.16
N LEU A 172 -2.99 -2.93 17.98
CA LEU A 172 -3.94 -3.35 19.01
C LEU A 172 -3.24 -3.93 20.26
N LEU A 173 -2.21 -4.77 20.06
CA LEU A 173 -1.43 -5.35 21.17
C LEU A 173 -0.76 -4.28 22.02
N VAL A 174 -0.21 -3.24 21.39
CA VAL A 174 0.50 -2.15 22.09
C VAL A 174 -0.48 -1.16 22.74
N LYS A 175 -1.59 -0.85 22.06
CA LYS A 175 -2.48 0.26 22.48
C LYS A 175 -3.67 -0.18 23.31
N THR A 176 -3.95 -1.48 23.41
CA THR A 176 -5.14 -2.00 24.11
C THR A 176 -4.81 -3.12 25.08
N GLY A 177 -5.74 -3.41 25.99
CA GLY A 177 -5.68 -4.57 26.90
C GLY A 177 -6.25 -5.88 26.31
N MET A 178 -6.57 -5.93 25.01
CA MET A 178 -7.18 -7.08 24.35
C MET A 178 -6.28 -8.32 24.45
N THR A 179 -6.85 -9.48 24.67
CA THR A 179 -6.10 -10.75 24.63
C THR A 179 -5.58 -11.04 23.21
N VAL A 180 -4.55 -11.88 23.08
CA VAL A 180 -4.02 -12.30 21.77
C VAL A 180 -5.12 -12.91 20.88
N SER A 181 -6.04 -13.67 21.50
CA SER A 181 -7.19 -14.27 20.77
C SER A 181 -8.20 -13.23 20.29
N GLU A 182 -8.45 -12.19 21.07
CA GLU A 182 -9.32 -11.07 20.65
C GLU A 182 -8.68 -10.29 19.52
N VAL A 183 -7.39 -9.94 19.65
CA VAL A 183 -6.65 -9.25 18.58
C VAL A 183 -6.64 -10.07 17.30
N SER A 184 -6.42 -11.38 17.38
CA SER A 184 -6.46 -12.27 16.22
C SER A 184 -7.80 -12.18 15.49
N ARG A 185 -8.91 -12.22 16.21
CA ARG A 185 -10.28 -12.12 15.64
C ARG A 185 -10.56 -10.74 15.05
N GLU A 186 -10.18 -9.67 15.74
CA GLU A 186 -10.33 -8.30 15.25
C GLU A 186 -9.56 -8.07 13.94
N CYS A 187 -8.43 -8.73 13.78
CA CYS A 187 -7.65 -8.69 12.55
C CYS A 187 -8.13 -9.67 11.46
N GLY A 188 -9.28 -10.33 11.66
CA GLY A 188 -9.85 -11.26 10.69
C GLY A 188 -9.14 -12.63 10.61
N ILE A 189 -8.38 -13.02 11.62
CA ILE A 189 -7.73 -14.33 11.72
C ILE A 189 -8.41 -15.12 12.85
N ALA A 190 -9.27 -16.08 12.47
CA ALA A 190 -10.07 -16.84 13.45
C ALA A 190 -9.22 -17.78 14.31
N ASP A 191 -8.15 -18.36 13.76
CA ASP A 191 -7.25 -19.27 14.46
C ASP A 191 -6.12 -18.50 15.14
N ALA A 192 -6.21 -18.35 16.45
CA ALA A 192 -5.20 -17.65 17.28
C ALA A 192 -3.83 -18.36 17.29
N ALA A 193 -3.79 -19.69 17.11
CA ALA A 193 -2.53 -20.41 17.02
C ALA A 193 -1.83 -20.15 15.67
N TYR A 194 -2.59 -20.15 14.59
CA TYR A 194 -2.09 -19.72 13.28
C TYR A 194 -1.62 -18.27 13.32
N PHE A 195 -2.41 -17.36 13.91
CA PHE A 195 -2.04 -15.96 14.09
C PHE A 195 -0.70 -15.81 14.81
N SER A 196 -0.53 -16.52 15.94
CA SER A 196 0.71 -16.44 16.73
C SER A 196 1.93 -16.91 15.96
N ARG A 197 1.81 -17.99 15.18
CA ARG A 197 2.89 -18.47 14.29
C ARG A 197 3.21 -17.46 13.20
N LEU A 198 2.18 -16.92 12.55
CA LEU A 198 2.34 -15.93 11.49
C LEU A 198 2.99 -14.64 12.01
N TYR A 199 2.55 -14.17 13.19
CA TYR A 199 3.11 -12.99 13.84
C TYR A 199 4.58 -13.19 14.19
N SER A 200 4.91 -14.31 14.82
CA SER A 200 6.29 -14.63 15.21
C SER A 200 7.21 -14.81 14.00
N SER A 201 6.71 -15.39 12.92
CA SER A 201 7.45 -15.50 11.65
C SER A 201 7.75 -14.14 11.03
N PHE A 202 6.86 -13.16 11.18
CA PHE A 202 6.99 -11.84 10.57
C PHE A 202 7.84 -10.89 11.42
N TYR A 203 7.58 -10.83 12.74
CA TYR A 203 8.25 -9.89 13.66
C TYR A 203 9.44 -10.48 14.43
N GLY A 204 9.67 -11.79 14.35
CA GLY A 204 10.75 -12.47 15.07
C GLY A 204 10.48 -12.75 16.54
N HIS A 205 9.33 -12.35 17.07
CA HIS A 205 8.91 -12.58 18.48
C HIS A 205 7.41 -12.82 18.59
N SER A 206 6.96 -13.35 19.71
CA SER A 206 5.55 -13.68 19.91
C SER A 206 4.66 -12.42 20.06
N PRO A 207 3.35 -12.51 19.75
CA PRO A 207 2.42 -11.42 20.00
C PRO A 207 2.37 -10.95 21.45
N LEU A 208 2.60 -11.87 22.40
CA LEU A 208 2.61 -11.54 23.83
C LEU A 208 3.82 -10.68 24.21
N ALA A 209 4.98 -10.90 23.56
CA ALA A 209 6.19 -10.12 23.81
C ALA A 209 6.11 -8.67 23.31
N GLU A 210 5.13 -8.34 22.46
CA GLU A 210 4.91 -6.97 21.99
C GLU A 210 4.41 -6.02 23.09
N ARG A 211 3.93 -6.53 24.23
CA ARG A 211 3.33 -5.76 25.32
C ARG A 211 4.33 -5.22 26.33
N HIS A 212 5.58 -5.52 26.13
CA HIS A 212 6.71 -5.07 26.94
C HIS A 212 7.56 -4.09 26.13
#